data_09f51ab8de6b15920bd888b15745f0cb
#
_entry.id   09f51ab8de6b15920bd888b15745f0cb
#
_cell.length_a   1.000
_cell.length_b   1.000
_cell.length_c   1.000
_cell.angle_alpha   90.00
_cell.angle_beta   90.00
_cell.angle_gamma   90.00
#
_symmetry.space_group_name_H-M   'P 1'
#
loop_
_entity.id
_entity.type
_entity.pdbx_description
1 polymer ?
#
loop_
_entity_poly.entity_id
_entity_poly.type
_entity_poly.pdbx_seq_one_letter_code
_entity_poly.pdbx_strand_id
1 'polypeptide(L)'
;MYIISACLCGVNCKYNGKNNLNDRCLKLFKEGKAVLVCPEQLGGLQTPRNPVELNNMASEVLENNGKALSNKGKDVTKQFLNGAYETLKIAKELGATKAILKEGSPSCGSNFVYDGTFTGNKIKGKGITAYLLEKEGITVFSDEDLEVDNSKLVYLNEYDREKAKKRKLFELGEESEEEEEYFDLTENLADMSDLPPKVEENVKKLMISLACDLMGFEEVDEIAEATGLSIEEVEEILDGK
;
A
#
# COMPACT_ATOMS: atom_id res chain seq x y z
N MET A 1 11.68 8.14 7.63
CA MET A 1 10.81 8.01 6.45
C MET A 1 10.84 6.56 5.98
N TYR A 2 9.69 5.96 5.61
CA TYR A 2 9.59 4.63 5.04
C TYR A 2 9.39 4.69 3.53
N ILE A 3 9.92 3.70 2.82
CA ILE A 3 9.49 3.38 1.46
C ILE A 3 8.46 2.25 1.56
N ILE A 4 7.28 2.40 0.98
CA ILE A 4 6.23 1.37 1.04
C ILE A 4 5.78 0.99 -0.37
N SER A 5 5.64 -0.31 -0.62
CA SER A 5 5.01 -0.79 -1.87
C SER A 5 3.61 -0.20 -2.00
N ALA A 6 3.35 0.60 -3.03
CA ALA A 6 2.12 1.38 -3.21
C ALA A 6 0.85 0.51 -3.17
N CYS A 7 0.92 -0.73 -3.64
CA CYS A 7 -0.20 -1.67 -3.55
C CYS A 7 -0.62 -2.01 -2.11
N LEU A 8 0.27 -1.86 -1.12
CA LEU A 8 -0.04 -2.06 0.30
C LEU A 8 -0.85 -0.90 0.90
N CYS A 9 -0.92 0.22 0.21
CA CYS A 9 -1.71 1.38 0.60
C CYS A 9 -2.92 1.62 -0.33
N GLY A 10 -3.43 0.57 -0.98
CA GLY A 10 -4.64 0.62 -1.78
C GLY A 10 -4.44 1.05 -3.24
N VAL A 11 -3.22 1.42 -3.67
CA VAL A 11 -2.97 1.78 -5.07
C VAL A 11 -3.12 0.55 -5.97
N ASN A 12 -3.95 0.63 -6.99
CA ASN A 12 -4.26 -0.45 -7.95
C ASN A 12 -3.12 -0.66 -8.96
N CYS A 13 -1.91 -0.95 -8.47
CA CYS A 13 -0.69 -1.07 -9.28
C CYS A 13 -0.13 -2.49 -9.39
N LYS A 14 -0.82 -3.51 -8.86
CA LYS A 14 -0.45 -4.92 -9.08
C LYS A 14 -0.55 -5.29 -10.54
N TYR A 15 0.13 -6.40 -10.90
CA TYR A 15 0.08 -6.93 -12.27
C TYR A 15 -1.34 -7.13 -12.80
N ASN A 16 -2.30 -7.48 -11.95
CA ASN A 16 -3.70 -7.73 -12.30
C ASN A 16 -4.62 -6.49 -12.16
N GLY A 17 -4.07 -5.29 -11.96
CA GLY A 17 -4.85 -4.07 -11.79
C GLY A 17 -5.55 -3.92 -10.44
N LYS A 18 -5.18 -4.74 -9.44
CA LYS A 18 -5.70 -4.67 -8.06
C LYS A 18 -4.64 -4.16 -7.09
N ASN A 19 -4.96 -4.14 -5.81
CA ASN A 19 -4.05 -3.80 -4.71
C ASN A 19 -3.93 -4.95 -3.69
N ASN A 20 -3.17 -4.72 -2.62
CA ASN A 20 -3.00 -5.60 -1.46
C ASN A 20 -3.07 -4.72 -0.20
N LEU A 21 -4.17 -3.99 -0.03
CA LEU A 21 -4.33 -3.06 1.08
C LEU A 21 -3.92 -3.71 2.40
N ASN A 22 -3.07 -3.01 3.15
CA ASN A 22 -2.63 -3.34 4.49
C ASN A 22 -2.81 -2.08 5.36
N ASP A 23 -3.68 -2.17 6.34
CA ASP A 23 -4.10 -1.03 7.17
C ASP A 23 -2.93 -0.34 7.88
N ARG A 24 -1.91 -1.12 8.30
CA ARG A 24 -0.71 -0.56 8.95
C ARG A 24 0.14 0.25 7.99
N CYS A 25 0.31 -0.24 6.76
CA CYS A 25 1.00 0.50 5.71
C CYS A 25 0.25 1.78 5.37
N LEU A 26 -1.08 1.70 5.24
CA LEU A 26 -1.93 2.85 4.97
C LEU A 26 -1.85 3.89 6.10
N LYS A 27 -1.84 3.46 7.36
CA LYS A 27 -1.68 4.35 8.51
C LYS A 27 -0.35 5.09 8.47
N LEU A 28 0.77 4.41 8.25
CA LEU A 28 2.09 5.04 8.10
C LEU A 28 2.10 6.08 6.98
N PHE A 29 1.41 5.81 5.89
CA PHE A 29 1.28 6.74 4.78
C PHE A 29 0.45 7.96 5.16
N LYS A 30 -0.74 7.77 5.75
CA LYS A 30 -1.61 8.86 6.22
C LYS A 30 -0.92 9.77 7.26
N GLU A 31 -0.05 9.20 8.10
CA GLU A 31 0.75 9.94 9.07
C GLU A 31 1.95 10.70 8.45
N GLY A 32 2.09 10.72 7.12
CA GLY A 32 3.21 11.37 6.44
C GLY A 32 4.58 10.72 6.71
N LYS A 33 4.60 9.48 7.22
CA LYS A 33 5.83 8.75 7.59
C LYS A 33 6.37 7.89 6.45
N ALA A 34 5.65 7.80 5.32
CA ALA A 34 5.98 6.93 4.22
C ALA A 34 5.81 7.60 2.84
N VAL A 35 6.59 7.12 1.89
CA VAL A 35 6.43 7.42 0.47
C VAL A 35 6.10 6.14 -0.28
N LEU A 36 5.09 6.21 -1.15
CA LEU A 36 4.59 5.07 -1.90
C LEU A 36 5.35 4.90 -3.20
N VAL A 37 5.79 3.68 -3.48
CA VAL A 37 6.47 3.32 -4.72
C VAL A 37 5.89 2.04 -5.31
N CYS A 38 5.79 1.98 -6.62
CA CYS A 38 5.63 0.73 -7.35
C CYS A 38 6.82 0.59 -8.31
N PRO A 39 7.84 -0.20 -7.97
CA PRO A 39 9.05 -0.30 -8.79
C PRO A 39 8.75 -0.75 -10.22
N GLU A 40 7.77 -1.62 -10.41
CA GLU A 40 7.39 -2.08 -11.74
C GLU A 40 6.81 -0.95 -12.60
N GLN A 41 5.97 -0.06 -12.02
CA GLN A 41 5.48 1.14 -12.72
C GLN A 41 6.59 2.18 -12.92
N LEU A 42 7.44 2.42 -11.93
CA LEU A 42 8.59 3.32 -12.04
C LEU A 42 9.55 2.86 -13.15
N GLY A 43 9.66 1.56 -13.38
CA GLY A 43 10.44 0.97 -14.46
C GLY A 43 9.77 1.01 -15.84
N GLY A 44 8.54 1.56 -15.93
CA GLY A 44 7.81 1.73 -17.19
C GLY A 44 6.90 0.56 -17.57
N LEU A 45 6.56 -0.33 -16.64
CA LEU A 45 5.57 -1.38 -16.89
C LEU A 45 4.15 -0.85 -16.68
N GLN A 46 3.26 -1.20 -17.59
CA GLN A 46 1.85 -0.83 -17.51
C GLN A 46 1.10 -1.63 -16.44
N THR A 47 -0.06 -1.14 -16.07
CA THR A 47 -1.04 -1.85 -15.23
C THR A 47 -2.37 -1.89 -15.98
N PRO A 48 -3.01 -3.05 -16.18
CA PRO A 48 -2.53 -4.40 -15.85
C PRO A 48 -1.39 -4.88 -16.76
N ARG A 49 -0.66 -5.91 -16.33
CA ARG A 49 0.44 -6.53 -17.07
C ARG A 49 0.51 -8.05 -16.83
N ASN A 50 1.25 -8.74 -17.65
CA ASN A 50 1.47 -10.18 -17.44
C ASN A 50 2.29 -10.40 -16.16
N PRO A 51 1.99 -11.48 -15.38
CA PRO A 51 2.83 -11.86 -14.25
C PRO A 51 4.25 -12.15 -14.72
N VAL A 52 5.21 -11.81 -13.86
CA VAL A 52 6.65 -11.94 -14.11
C VAL A 52 7.27 -12.76 -12.99
N GLU A 53 8.23 -13.60 -13.32
CA GLU A 53 9.06 -14.31 -12.37
C GLU A 53 10.54 -14.14 -12.75
N LEU A 54 11.44 -14.31 -11.77
CA LEU A 54 12.90 -14.30 -12.01
C LEU A 54 13.35 -15.72 -12.32
N ASN A 55 14.16 -15.88 -13.37
CA ASN A 55 14.74 -17.17 -13.69
C ASN A 55 16.04 -17.46 -12.94
N ASN A 56 16.50 -16.51 -12.13
CA ASN A 56 17.67 -16.65 -11.26
C ASN A 56 17.54 -15.72 -10.05
N MET A 57 18.48 -15.78 -9.10
CA MET A 57 18.47 -14.93 -7.91
C MET A 57 18.59 -13.44 -8.29
N ALA A 58 18.00 -12.54 -7.49
CA ALA A 58 18.05 -11.10 -7.74
C ALA A 58 19.47 -10.54 -7.85
N SER A 59 20.42 -11.08 -7.08
CA SER A 59 21.86 -10.75 -7.19
C SER A 59 22.41 -11.01 -8.59
N GLU A 60 22.08 -12.15 -9.15
CA GLU A 60 22.57 -12.56 -10.48
C GLU A 60 21.87 -11.76 -11.59
N VAL A 61 20.60 -11.42 -11.41
CA VAL A 61 19.89 -10.53 -12.35
C VAL A 61 20.55 -9.14 -12.37
N LEU A 62 20.96 -8.61 -11.23
CA LEU A 62 21.70 -7.35 -11.14
C LEU A 62 23.09 -7.40 -11.81
N GLU A 63 23.69 -8.57 -11.83
CA GLU A 63 24.99 -8.84 -12.50
C GLU A 63 24.85 -9.28 -13.98
N ASN A 64 23.65 -9.17 -14.55
CA ASN A 64 23.31 -9.59 -15.91
C ASN A 64 23.39 -11.12 -16.16
N ASN A 65 23.37 -11.93 -15.10
CA ASN A 65 23.44 -13.40 -15.18
C ASN A 65 22.04 -14.04 -15.00
N GLY A 66 20.97 -13.23 -14.99
CA GLY A 66 19.58 -13.67 -14.87
C GLY A 66 18.61 -12.71 -15.53
N LYS A 67 17.34 -13.09 -15.58
CA LYS A 67 16.29 -12.34 -16.26
C LYS A 67 14.99 -12.30 -15.45
N ALA A 68 14.24 -11.22 -15.64
CA ALA A 68 12.84 -11.11 -15.27
C ALA A 68 11.99 -11.40 -16.53
N LEU A 69 11.29 -12.53 -16.51
CA LEU A 69 10.50 -12.99 -17.65
C LEU A 69 9.02 -12.99 -17.35
N SER A 70 8.20 -12.54 -18.29
CA SER A 70 6.75 -12.70 -18.16
C SER A 70 6.32 -14.14 -18.48
N ASN A 71 5.11 -14.53 -18.05
CA ASN A 71 4.52 -15.82 -18.40
C ASN A 71 4.25 -16.01 -19.90
N LYS A 72 4.51 -14.98 -20.72
CA LYS A 72 4.49 -15.04 -22.17
C LYS A 72 5.91 -15.05 -22.79
N GLY A 73 6.94 -15.25 -21.96
CA GLY A 73 8.34 -15.30 -22.37
C GLY A 73 8.94 -13.92 -22.71
N LYS A 74 8.23 -12.81 -22.47
CA LYS A 74 8.78 -11.47 -22.73
C LYS A 74 9.80 -11.12 -21.66
N ASP A 75 11.01 -10.77 -22.09
CA ASP A 75 12.07 -10.24 -21.23
C ASP A 75 11.73 -8.79 -20.82
N VAL A 76 11.61 -8.53 -19.54
CA VAL A 76 11.32 -7.24 -18.93
C VAL A 76 12.37 -6.85 -17.88
N THR A 77 13.53 -7.48 -17.95
CA THR A 77 14.64 -7.28 -17.01
C THR A 77 15.02 -5.81 -16.90
N LYS A 78 15.16 -5.12 -18.04
CA LYS A 78 15.49 -3.68 -18.06
C LYS A 78 14.53 -2.85 -17.27
N GLN A 79 13.22 -3.11 -17.37
CA GLN A 79 12.19 -2.37 -16.63
C GLN A 79 12.28 -2.66 -15.12
N PHE A 80 12.52 -3.91 -14.74
CA PHE A 80 12.72 -4.28 -13.34
C PHE A 80 13.94 -3.61 -12.73
N LEU A 81 15.06 -3.61 -13.43
CA LEU A 81 16.29 -2.94 -13.00
C LEU A 81 16.07 -1.42 -12.87
N ASN A 82 15.51 -0.78 -13.91
CA ASN A 82 15.22 0.65 -13.88
C ASN A 82 14.32 1.00 -12.69
N GLY A 83 13.26 0.24 -12.45
CA GLY A 83 12.34 0.50 -11.33
C GLY A 83 12.99 0.32 -9.97
N ALA A 84 13.90 -0.64 -9.82
CA ALA A 84 14.67 -0.83 -8.60
C ALA A 84 15.61 0.35 -8.34
N TYR A 85 16.32 0.82 -9.36
CA TYR A 85 17.22 1.98 -9.24
C TYR A 85 16.46 3.29 -8.98
N GLU A 86 15.33 3.53 -9.66
CA GLU A 86 14.50 4.71 -9.37
C GLU A 86 13.94 4.66 -7.94
N THR A 87 13.55 3.49 -7.46
CA THR A 87 13.12 3.32 -6.06
C THR A 87 14.26 3.63 -5.08
N LEU A 88 15.46 3.12 -5.34
CA LEU A 88 16.65 3.41 -4.53
C LEU A 88 16.98 4.92 -4.53
N LYS A 89 16.90 5.57 -5.68
CA LYS A 89 17.12 7.01 -5.80
C LYS A 89 16.13 7.80 -4.93
N ILE A 90 14.82 7.48 -5.03
CA ILE A 90 13.80 8.09 -4.17
C ILE A 90 14.12 7.86 -2.69
N ALA A 91 14.51 6.63 -2.32
CA ALA A 91 14.86 6.31 -0.94
C ALA A 91 16.05 7.13 -0.41
N LYS A 92 17.09 7.29 -1.22
CA LYS A 92 18.28 8.09 -0.87
C LYS A 92 17.95 9.58 -0.73
N GLU A 93 17.21 10.16 -1.68
CA GLU A 93 16.79 11.57 -1.63
C GLU A 93 15.95 11.90 -0.39
N LEU A 94 15.16 10.94 0.08
CA LEU A 94 14.32 11.08 1.28
C LEU A 94 15.05 10.73 2.58
N GLY A 95 16.29 10.26 2.53
CA GLY A 95 16.99 9.71 3.69
C GLY A 95 16.25 8.53 4.33
N ALA A 96 15.53 7.72 3.53
CA ALA A 96 14.79 6.60 4.03
C ALA A 96 15.74 5.47 4.45
N THR A 97 15.58 4.98 5.68
CA THR A 97 16.38 3.88 6.24
C THR A 97 15.63 2.57 6.33
N LYS A 98 14.33 2.59 6.04
CA LYS A 98 13.43 1.43 6.16
C LYS A 98 12.49 1.34 4.95
N ALA A 99 12.19 0.13 4.52
CA ALA A 99 11.21 -0.16 3.49
C ALA A 99 10.27 -1.28 3.95
N ILE A 100 8.98 -1.18 3.59
CA ILE A 100 7.97 -2.23 3.78
C ILE A 100 7.49 -2.64 2.40
N LEU A 101 7.80 -3.85 1.99
CA LEU A 101 7.59 -4.30 0.63
C LEU A 101 6.64 -5.50 0.56
N LYS A 102 5.92 -5.63 -0.57
CA LYS A 102 4.98 -6.72 -0.80
C LYS A 102 5.71 -8.04 -1.01
N GLU A 103 5.42 -9.00 -0.15
CA GLU A 103 6.00 -10.35 -0.20
C GLU A 103 5.58 -11.13 -1.46
N GLY A 104 6.46 -12.03 -1.91
CA GLY A 104 6.20 -12.90 -3.07
C GLY A 104 6.27 -12.19 -4.44
N SER A 105 6.67 -10.92 -4.48
CA SER A 105 6.85 -10.18 -5.74
C SER A 105 8.27 -10.34 -6.29
N PRO A 106 8.46 -10.54 -7.61
CA PRO A 106 9.79 -10.57 -8.22
C PRO A 106 10.55 -9.24 -8.08
N SER A 107 9.86 -8.17 -7.79
CA SER A 107 10.46 -6.86 -7.50
C SER A 107 10.61 -6.63 -5.98
N CYS A 108 9.56 -6.86 -5.21
CA CYS A 108 9.42 -6.40 -3.83
C CYS A 108 9.62 -7.49 -2.76
N GLY A 109 9.51 -8.79 -3.10
CA GLY A 109 9.62 -9.89 -2.13
C GLY A 109 10.89 -9.81 -1.30
N SER A 110 10.78 -9.96 0.02
CA SER A 110 11.93 -9.83 0.93
C SER A 110 12.43 -11.18 1.45
N ASN A 111 11.54 -12.17 1.58
CA ASN A 111 11.87 -13.50 2.08
C ASN A 111 11.69 -14.59 1.03
N PHE A 112 10.64 -14.48 0.20
CA PHE A 112 10.28 -15.47 -0.81
C PHE A 112 9.93 -14.81 -2.13
N VAL A 113 10.26 -15.51 -3.22
CA VAL A 113 9.87 -15.19 -4.60
C VAL A 113 9.40 -16.47 -5.29
N TYR A 114 8.71 -16.35 -6.42
CA TYR A 114 8.39 -17.50 -7.25
C TYR A 114 9.62 -18.02 -7.97
N ASP A 115 9.65 -19.32 -8.28
CA ASP A 115 10.82 -20.09 -8.74
C ASP A 115 11.14 -19.93 -10.24
N GLY A 116 10.43 -19.08 -10.97
CA GLY A 116 10.62 -18.85 -12.40
C GLY A 116 9.87 -19.81 -13.32
N THR A 117 9.12 -20.77 -12.77
CA THR A 117 8.41 -21.80 -13.55
C THR A 117 6.96 -21.48 -13.81
N PHE A 118 6.39 -20.45 -13.18
CA PHE A 118 4.95 -20.10 -13.22
C PHE A 118 4.01 -21.19 -12.73
N THR A 119 4.51 -22.09 -11.87
CA THR A 119 3.72 -23.19 -11.26
C THR A 119 3.15 -22.83 -9.89
N GLY A 120 3.46 -21.63 -9.38
CA GLY A 120 3.04 -21.15 -8.06
C GLY A 120 3.97 -21.56 -6.92
N ASN A 121 5.09 -22.24 -7.22
CA ASN A 121 6.08 -22.61 -6.22
C ASN A 121 6.86 -21.37 -5.76
N LYS A 122 7.04 -21.23 -4.45
CA LYS A 122 7.89 -20.18 -3.85
C LYS A 122 9.20 -20.79 -3.36
N ILE A 123 10.28 -20.05 -3.58
CA ILE A 123 11.62 -20.35 -3.06
C ILE A 123 12.08 -19.22 -2.15
N LYS A 124 12.98 -19.52 -1.22
CA LYS A 124 13.66 -18.51 -0.42
C LYS A 124 14.51 -17.64 -1.33
N GLY A 125 14.23 -16.35 -1.35
CA GLY A 125 14.91 -15.41 -2.25
C GLY A 125 14.26 -14.03 -2.14
N LYS A 126 14.88 -13.06 -2.85
CA LYS A 126 14.44 -11.65 -2.83
C LYS A 126 14.08 -11.17 -4.22
N GLY A 127 13.16 -10.25 -4.29
CA GLY A 127 12.92 -9.45 -5.46
C GLY A 127 14.05 -8.44 -5.70
N ILE A 128 14.17 -7.98 -6.93
CA ILE A 128 15.31 -7.14 -7.35
C ILE A 128 15.38 -5.84 -6.52
N THR A 129 14.25 -5.17 -6.29
CA THR A 129 14.21 -3.92 -5.51
C THR A 129 14.53 -4.17 -4.03
N ALA A 130 13.97 -5.23 -3.44
CA ALA A 130 14.26 -5.59 -2.06
C ALA A 130 15.75 -5.85 -1.85
N TYR A 131 16.35 -6.66 -2.71
CA TYR A 131 17.77 -6.98 -2.67
C TYR A 131 18.65 -5.71 -2.83
N LEU A 132 18.31 -4.85 -3.78
CA LEU A 132 19.09 -3.63 -4.05
C LEU A 132 19.02 -2.65 -2.85
N LEU A 133 17.84 -2.47 -2.26
CA LEU A 133 17.67 -1.60 -1.09
C LEU A 133 18.48 -2.10 0.11
N GLU A 134 18.46 -3.40 0.38
CA GLU A 134 19.28 -3.97 1.48
C GLU A 134 20.77 -3.86 1.22
N LYS A 135 21.22 -4.11 -0.01
CA LYS A 135 22.62 -3.95 -0.40
C LYS A 135 23.11 -2.51 -0.14
N GLU A 136 22.22 -1.53 -0.24
CA GLU A 136 22.49 -0.12 0.01
C GLU A 136 22.22 0.32 1.46
N GLY A 137 22.02 -0.64 2.39
CA GLY A 137 21.90 -0.39 3.82
C GLY A 137 20.49 0.02 4.29
N ILE A 138 19.46 -0.13 3.46
CA ILE A 138 18.08 0.12 3.84
C ILE A 138 17.49 -1.17 4.41
N THR A 139 16.96 -1.12 5.63
CA THR A 139 16.30 -2.28 6.25
C THR A 139 14.97 -2.56 5.56
N VAL A 140 14.81 -3.75 4.98
CA VAL A 140 13.59 -4.16 4.29
C VAL A 140 12.77 -5.10 5.18
N PHE A 141 11.50 -4.82 5.31
CA PHE A 141 10.49 -5.65 5.98
C PHE A 141 9.49 -6.18 4.96
N SER A 142 9.03 -7.40 5.17
CA SER A 142 7.86 -7.94 4.48
C SER A 142 6.58 -7.32 5.03
N ASP A 143 5.55 -7.18 4.20
CA ASP A 143 4.20 -6.87 4.68
C ASP A 143 3.65 -7.98 5.60
N GLU A 144 4.15 -9.21 5.46
CA GLU A 144 3.79 -10.36 6.31
C GLU A 144 4.51 -10.32 7.67
N ASP A 145 5.72 -9.75 7.75
CA ASP A 145 6.47 -9.61 9.02
C ASP A 145 5.83 -8.57 9.96
N LEU A 146 4.98 -7.69 9.45
CA LEU A 146 4.27 -6.69 10.26
C LEU A 146 3.32 -7.30 11.29
N GLU A 147 2.92 -8.55 11.12
CA GLU A 147 2.04 -9.27 12.05
C GLU A 147 2.80 -9.91 13.23
N VAL A 148 4.11 -10.14 13.09
CA VAL A 148 4.88 -11.01 13.99
C VAL A 148 5.73 -10.25 15.00
N ASP A 149 6.20 -9.04 14.70
CA ASP A 149 7.15 -8.33 15.57
C ASP A 149 6.66 -6.95 16.05
N ASN A 150 5.93 -6.96 17.17
CA ASN A 150 5.47 -5.75 17.86
C ASN A 150 6.62 -4.89 18.45
N SER A 151 7.84 -5.42 18.55
CA SER A 151 8.98 -4.75 19.17
C SER A 151 9.80 -3.90 18.18
N LYS A 152 9.77 -4.23 16.90
CA LYS A 152 10.50 -3.51 15.84
C LYS A 152 9.71 -2.40 15.16
N LEU A 153 8.38 -2.45 15.27
CA LEU A 153 7.47 -1.40 14.79
C LEU A 153 6.86 -0.69 16.00
N VAL A 154 7.43 0.40 16.41
CA VAL A 154 7.10 1.18 17.61
C VAL A 154 5.71 1.85 17.58
N TYR A 155 4.73 1.38 16.82
CA TYR A 155 3.38 1.96 16.79
C TYR A 155 2.29 0.92 16.57
N LEU A 156 2.02 0.12 17.62
CA LEU A 156 0.71 -0.48 17.80
C LEU A 156 0.07 0.19 19.02
N ASN A 157 -0.98 0.99 18.80
CA ASN A 157 -1.83 1.41 19.89
C ASN A 157 -2.72 0.24 20.35
N GLU A 158 -3.36 0.36 21.51
CA GLU A 158 -4.23 -0.70 22.08
C GLU A 158 -5.37 -1.11 21.14
N TYR A 159 -5.89 -0.17 20.34
CA TYR A 159 -6.94 -0.40 19.36
C TYR A 159 -6.56 -1.42 18.29
N ASP A 160 -5.35 -1.34 17.74
CA ASP A 160 -4.87 -2.28 16.72
C ASP A 160 -4.65 -3.69 17.30
N ARG A 161 -4.33 -3.80 18.61
CA ARG A 161 -4.20 -5.09 19.32
C ARG A 161 -5.55 -5.79 19.50
N GLU A 162 -6.60 -5.06 19.83
CA GLU A 162 -7.95 -5.62 19.97
C GLU A 162 -8.50 -6.09 18.64
N LYS A 163 -8.35 -5.28 17.57
CA LYS A 163 -8.80 -5.64 16.22
C LYS A 163 -8.09 -6.89 15.68
N ALA A 164 -6.79 -7.02 15.92
CA ALA A 164 -6.02 -8.22 15.57
C ALA A 164 -6.48 -9.46 16.36
N LYS A 165 -6.82 -9.30 17.65
CA LYS A 165 -7.41 -10.37 18.47
C LYS A 165 -8.79 -10.81 17.96
N LYS A 166 -9.67 -9.85 17.64
CA LYS A 166 -11.03 -10.13 17.08
C LYS A 166 -10.94 -10.90 15.75
N ARG A 167 -10.00 -10.53 14.87
CA ARG A 167 -9.79 -11.20 13.59
C ARG A 167 -9.29 -12.64 13.77
N LYS A 168 -8.42 -12.89 14.74
CA LYS A 168 -7.91 -14.23 15.06
C LYS A 168 -8.98 -15.13 15.71
N LEU A 169 -9.89 -14.57 16.49
CA LEU A 169 -11.07 -15.26 17.04
C LEU A 169 -12.05 -15.65 15.93
N PHE A 170 -12.30 -14.77 14.96
CA PHE A 170 -13.13 -15.07 13.80
C PHE A 170 -12.56 -16.20 12.92
N GLU A 171 -11.24 -16.23 12.69
CA GLU A 171 -10.55 -17.31 11.96
C GLU A 171 -10.59 -18.66 12.72
N LEU A 172 -10.80 -18.65 14.05
CA LEU A 172 -10.91 -19.84 14.90
C LEU A 172 -12.36 -20.33 15.07
N GLY A 173 -13.36 -19.66 14.44
CA GLY A 173 -14.76 -20.08 14.45
C GLY A 173 -15.50 -19.83 15.77
N GLU A 174 -15.01 -18.92 16.62
CA GLU A 174 -15.72 -18.46 17.81
C GLU A 174 -16.51 -17.20 17.44
N GLU A 175 -17.84 -17.40 17.26
CA GLU A 175 -18.77 -16.30 16.98
C GLU A 175 -18.90 -15.38 18.22
N SER A 176 -18.55 -14.12 18.08
CA SER A 176 -19.00 -13.07 18.97
C SER A 176 -20.10 -12.28 18.23
N GLU A 177 -21.33 -12.36 18.73
CA GLU A 177 -22.41 -11.44 18.38
C GLU A 177 -21.99 -10.03 18.81
N GLU A 178 -21.51 -9.21 17.90
CA GLU A 178 -21.39 -7.77 18.06
C GLU A 178 -21.72 -7.09 16.74
N GLU A 179 -22.68 -6.18 16.84
CA GLU A 179 -23.24 -5.32 15.80
C GLU A 179 -22.13 -4.70 14.92
N GLU A 180 -22.37 -4.60 13.63
CA GLU A 180 -21.57 -3.83 12.68
C GLU A 180 -21.49 -2.39 13.18
N GLU A 181 -20.39 -2.04 13.85
CA GLU A 181 -20.08 -0.67 14.21
C GLU A 181 -19.80 0.10 12.91
N TYR A 182 -20.77 0.89 12.50
CA TYR A 182 -20.67 1.86 11.42
C TYR A 182 -19.41 2.70 11.65
N PHE A 183 -18.50 2.69 10.69
CA PHE A 183 -17.25 3.44 10.79
C PHE A 183 -17.58 4.93 10.65
N ASP A 184 -17.71 5.60 11.78
CA ASP A 184 -17.91 7.04 11.83
C ASP A 184 -16.63 7.76 11.37
N LEU A 185 -16.68 8.29 10.16
CA LEU A 185 -15.60 9.09 9.58
C LEU A 185 -15.33 10.38 10.37
N THR A 186 -16.30 10.80 11.21
CA THR A 186 -16.23 12.09 11.92
C THR A 186 -15.38 12.03 13.19
N GLU A 187 -15.25 10.90 13.87
CA GLU A 187 -14.46 10.79 15.12
C GLU A 187 -12.95 10.87 14.93
N ASN A 188 -12.44 10.73 13.70
CA ASN A 188 -11.00 10.71 13.41
C ASN A 188 -10.50 11.85 12.53
N LEU A 189 -11.35 12.80 12.18
CA LEU A 189 -10.90 14.03 11.53
C LEU A 189 -10.36 14.97 12.61
N ALA A 190 -9.07 15.29 12.51
CA ALA A 190 -8.47 16.39 13.25
C ALA A 190 -9.35 17.64 13.07
N ASP A 191 -9.48 18.43 14.13
CA ASP A 191 -10.20 19.70 14.09
C ASP A 191 -9.77 20.50 12.86
N MET A 192 -10.68 20.64 11.90
CA MET A 192 -10.39 21.29 10.62
C MET A 192 -10.20 22.80 10.77
N SER A 193 -10.51 23.37 11.95
CA SER A 193 -10.38 24.80 12.24
C SER A 193 -8.93 25.32 12.11
N ASP A 194 -7.93 24.45 12.19
CA ASP A 194 -6.51 24.80 12.05
C ASP A 194 -5.96 24.68 10.61
N LEU A 195 -6.81 24.26 9.64
CA LEU A 195 -6.38 24.13 8.24
C LEU A 195 -6.44 25.48 7.50
N PRO A 196 -5.49 25.74 6.58
CA PRO A 196 -5.63 26.87 5.68
C PRO A 196 -6.94 26.78 4.87
N PRO A 197 -7.69 27.88 4.66
CA PRO A 197 -9.05 27.85 4.08
C PRO A 197 -9.16 27.06 2.76
N LYS A 198 -8.15 27.15 1.90
CA LYS A 198 -8.11 26.41 0.63
C LYS A 198 -7.91 24.90 0.80
N VAL A 199 -7.23 24.48 1.87
CA VAL A 199 -7.02 23.07 2.20
C VAL A 199 -8.28 22.50 2.80
N GLU A 200 -8.93 23.23 3.71
CA GLU A 200 -10.21 22.89 4.30
C GLU A 200 -11.28 22.67 3.22
N GLU A 201 -11.43 23.60 2.27
CA GLU A 201 -12.37 23.46 1.15
C GLU A 201 -12.11 22.22 0.30
N ASN A 202 -10.85 21.92 0.01
CA ASN A 202 -10.50 20.71 -0.77
C ASN A 202 -10.80 19.41 0.02
N VAL A 203 -10.62 19.41 1.33
CA VAL A 203 -10.96 18.25 2.18
C VAL A 203 -12.48 18.04 2.20
N LYS A 204 -13.28 19.10 2.37
CA LYS A 204 -14.75 19.01 2.31
C LYS A 204 -15.24 18.46 0.96
N LYS A 205 -14.70 18.95 -0.16
CA LYS A 205 -15.01 18.43 -1.50
C LYS A 205 -14.68 16.94 -1.66
N LEU A 206 -13.53 16.52 -1.13
CA LEU A 206 -13.14 15.11 -1.18
C LEU A 206 -14.07 14.23 -0.33
N MET A 207 -14.49 14.68 0.84
CA MET A 207 -15.42 13.94 1.71
C MET A 207 -16.77 13.73 1.03
N ILE A 208 -17.32 14.77 0.41
CA ILE A 208 -18.59 14.68 -0.35
C ILE A 208 -18.45 13.73 -1.55
N SER A 209 -17.37 13.85 -2.33
CA SER A 209 -17.10 12.93 -3.44
C SER A 209 -17.01 11.47 -2.97
N LEU A 210 -16.36 11.21 -1.85
CA LEU A 210 -16.27 9.85 -1.28
C LEU A 210 -17.63 9.32 -0.81
N ALA A 211 -18.47 10.17 -0.20
CA ALA A 211 -19.81 9.79 0.23
C ALA A 211 -20.68 9.41 -0.99
N CYS A 212 -20.67 10.20 -2.06
CA CYS A 212 -21.42 9.91 -3.28
C CYS A 212 -20.86 8.67 -4.02
N ASP A 213 -19.55 8.61 -4.25
CA ASP A 213 -18.94 7.60 -5.14
C ASP A 213 -18.78 6.22 -4.51
N LEU A 214 -18.50 6.16 -3.21
CA LEU A 214 -18.21 4.90 -2.50
C LEU A 214 -19.40 4.38 -1.71
N MET A 215 -20.19 5.27 -1.13
CA MET A 215 -21.32 4.90 -0.27
C MET A 215 -22.66 4.96 -1.01
N GLY A 216 -22.69 5.59 -2.20
CA GLY A 216 -23.87 5.68 -3.05
C GLY A 216 -24.94 6.62 -2.51
N PHE A 217 -24.59 7.60 -1.67
CA PHE A 217 -25.52 8.60 -1.18
C PHE A 217 -25.84 9.61 -2.30
N GLU A 218 -27.12 9.89 -2.50
CA GLU A 218 -27.63 10.83 -3.49
C GLU A 218 -28.34 12.02 -2.86
N GLU A 219 -28.89 11.85 -1.65
CA GLU A 219 -29.60 12.90 -0.93
C GLU A 219 -28.65 13.73 -0.05
N VAL A 220 -28.86 15.03 -0.03
CA VAL A 220 -27.97 15.99 0.66
C VAL A 220 -27.88 15.75 2.17
N ASP A 221 -28.98 15.35 2.79
CA ASP A 221 -29.07 15.03 4.20
C ASP A 221 -28.25 13.76 4.58
N GLU A 222 -28.27 12.73 3.73
CA GLU A 222 -27.45 11.52 3.90
C GLU A 222 -25.95 11.85 3.78
N ILE A 223 -25.59 12.71 2.81
CA ILE A 223 -24.21 13.15 2.60
C ILE A 223 -23.76 14.00 3.81
N ALA A 224 -24.60 14.90 4.30
CA ALA A 224 -24.31 15.72 5.48
C ALA A 224 -24.08 14.87 6.73
N GLU A 225 -24.93 13.88 6.98
CA GLU A 225 -24.78 12.94 8.10
C GLU A 225 -23.49 12.13 8.00
N ALA A 226 -23.18 11.58 6.82
CA ALA A 226 -21.99 10.76 6.59
C ALA A 226 -20.68 11.55 6.66
N THR A 227 -20.69 12.83 6.34
CA THR A 227 -19.49 13.69 6.30
C THR A 227 -19.30 14.55 7.55
N GLY A 228 -20.35 14.72 8.36
CA GLY A 228 -20.36 15.63 9.51
C GLY A 228 -20.40 17.12 9.11
N LEU A 229 -20.66 17.43 7.83
CA LEU A 229 -20.83 18.80 7.32
C LEU A 229 -22.27 19.26 7.52
N SER A 230 -22.50 20.57 7.57
CA SER A 230 -23.86 21.10 7.55
C SER A 230 -24.48 20.93 6.16
N ILE A 231 -25.83 20.85 6.10
CA ILE A 231 -26.58 20.78 4.82
C ILE A 231 -26.18 21.93 3.90
N GLU A 232 -26.03 23.14 4.43
CA GLU A 232 -25.65 24.34 3.69
C GLU A 232 -24.24 24.19 3.05
N GLU A 233 -23.27 23.63 3.78
CA GLU A 233 -21.91 23.37 3.25
C GLU A 233 -21.92 22.30 2.13
N VAL A 234 -22.73 21.26 2.26
CA VAL A 234 -22.87 20.23 1.22
C VAL A 234 -23.51 20.82 -0.04
N GLU A 235 -24.60 21.60 0.09
CA GLU A 235 -25.28 22.26 -1.04
C GLU A 235 -24.35 23.25 -1.75
N GLU A 236 -23.60 24.09 -1.05
CA GLU A 236 -22.64 25.03 -1.64
C GLU A 236 -21.56 24.32 -2.47
N ILE A 237 -21.07 23.20 -1.98
CA ILE A 237 -20.02 22.44 -2.68
C ILE A 237 -20.58 21.70 -3.90
N LEU A 238 -21.76 21.10 -3.80
CA LEU A 238 -22.41 20.40 -4.92
C LEU A 238 -22.84 21.38 -6.02
N ASP A 239 -23.31 22.57 -5.66
CA ASP A 239 -23.71 23.62 -6.61
C ASP A 239 -22.51 24.34 -7.27
N GLY A 240 -21.28 24.06 -6.81
CA GLY A 240 -20.05 24.61 -7.41
C GLY A 240 -19.88 26.12 -7.23
N LYS A 241 -20.42 26.68 -6.16
CA LYS A 241 -20.31 28.11 -5.80
C LYS A 241 -19.11 28.38 -4.92
#